data_d8d3494fc54b1e904ab300130c1e8686
#
_entry.id   d8d3494fc54b1e904ab300130c1e8686
#
_cell.length_a   1.000
_cell.length_b   1.000
_cell.length_c   1.000
_cell.angle_alpha   90.00
_cell.angle_beta   90.00
_cell.angle_gamma   90.00
#
_symmetry.space_group_name_H-M   'P 1'
#
loop_
_entity.id
_entity.type
_entity.pdbx_description
1 polymer ?
#
loop_
_entity_poly.entity_id
_entity_poly.type
_entity_poly.pdbx_seq_one_letter_code
_entity_poly.pdbx_strand_id
1 'polypeptide(L)'
;MSRLIEHILRKAKNNKVIKKAYQSTVNSYLNSHIGEITPFNPRSTSFEKRRINLLVPSINQEHLFGGISTAINFFDQLYKYEQDSFRRIITTDAAPNSEDLLKFSGYTHVSSENDVDGNSQIVSFNDRYNKTIPVGKEDIFIATSWWTAYFAQRIVKWQAEFYTQKPKRIIYFIQDFEPGFYSWSSQYSLALSTYLYKGEQIAVFNSSLLKNFFNNHGYKFTEEYYFEPKLNSSLKKHLISFDKMEKKKKILIYGRPSVARNAFALIVESLRIWVWTQPNADQWEVISAGEHHSDVEIGNGVVIKSKGKMSLEDYANELKESALGVSLMISPHPSYPPLEMAHFGILVLTNNYENKNLSELHHNIYSLDNISPDSIAAQLTKLCTEFEGNKKAGDKESMADYLSEGEQFLFIQELSEKLK
;
A
#
# COMPACT_ATOMS: atom_id res chain seq x y z
N MET A 1 -9.00 32.22 -1.68
CA MET A 1 -8.13 31.86 -2.83
C MET A 1 -8.83 30.94 -3.84
N SER A 2 -9.64 29.96 -3.44
CA SER A 2 -10.33 29.01 -4.36
C SER A 2 -11.33 29.66 -5.31
N ARG A 3 -12.19 30.58 -4.87
CA ARG A 3 -13.19 31.26 -5.74
C ARG A 3 -12.55 32.13 -6.83
N LEU A 4 -11.39 32.70 -6.56
CA LEU A 4 -10.65 33.47 -7.57
C LEU A 4 -10.05 32.55 -8.64
N ILE A 5 -9.52 31.40 -8.23
CA ILE A 5 -8.99 30.37 -9.14
C ILE A 5 -10.13 29.79 -10.02
N GLU A 6 -11.29 29.50 -9.44
CA GLU A 6 -12.44 29.05 -10.23
C GLU A 6 -12.94 30.12 -11.23
N HIS A 7 -12.92 31.39 -10.85
CA HIS A 7 -13.28 32.48 -11.74
C HIS A 7 -12.26 32.66 -12.88
N ILE A 8 -10.97 32.52 -12.58
CA ILE A 8 -9.89 32.54 -13.58
C ILE A 8 -10.02 31.32 -14.52
N LEU A 9 -10.29 30.14 -14.00
CA LEU A 9 -10.51 28.92 -14.80
C LEU A 9 -11.75 29.01 -15.69
N ARG A 10 -12.85 29.62 -15.21
CA ARG A 10 -14.05 29.88 -16.05
C ARG A 10 -13.77 30.86 -17.18
N LYS A 11 -13.03 31.96 -16.93
CA LYS A 11 -12.59 32.89 -17.99
C LYS A 11 -11.60 32.24 -18.96
N ALA A 12 -10.72 31.38 -18.46
CA ALA A 12 -9.78 30.65 -19.28
C ALA A 12 -10.44 29.68 -20.26
N LYS A 13 -11.56 29.02 -19.87
CA LYS A 13 -12.34 28.14 -20.76
C LYS A 13 -12.88 28.81 -22.04
N ASN A 14 -13.05 30.13 -22.02
CA ASN A 14 -13.58 30.90 -23.17
C ASN A 14 -12.47 31.51 -24.04
N ASN A 15 -11.20 31.36 -23.65
CA ASN A 15 -10.07 31.90 -24.41
C ASN A 15 -9.65 30.92 -25.51
N LYS A 16 -9.69 31.34 -26.78
CA LYS A 16 -9.33 30.52 -27.96
C LYS A 16 -7.90 29.93 -27.87
N VAL A 17 -6.94 30.66 -27.27
CA VAL A 17 -5.55 30.20 -27.11
C VAL A 17 -5.46 29.08 -26.09
N ILE A 18 -6.18 29.22 -24.95
CA ILE A 18 -6.22 28.20 -23.90
C ILE A 18 -6.97 26.97 -24.39
N LYS A 19 -8.05 27.17 -25.18
CA LYS A 19 -8.79 26.07 -25.79
C LYS A 19 -7.92 25.29 -26.80
N LYS A 20 -7.08 26.00 -27.57
CA LYS A 20 -6.14 25.38 -28.51
C LYS A 20 -5.00 24.67 -27.78
N ALA A 21 -4.47 25.23 -26.70
CA ALA A 21 -3.47 24.57 -25.85
C ALA A 21 -4.06 23.33 -25.15
N TYR A 22 -5.29 23.41 -24.63
CA TYR A 22 -6.01 22.27 -24.08
C TYR A 22 -6.26 21.17 -25.12
N GLN A 23 -6.70 21.53 -26.33
CA GLN A 23 -6.86 20.59 -27.43
C GLN A 23 -5.53 19.96 -27.89
N SER A 24 -4.43 20.73 -27.89
CA SER A 24 -3.08 20.20 -28.15
C SER A 24 -2.65 19.22 -27.07
N THR A 25 -2.94 19.50 -25.79
CA THR A 25 -2.66 18.61 -24.67
C THR A 25 -3.53 17.35 -24.73
N VAL A 26 -4.80 17.47 -25.07
CA VAL A 26 -5.72 16.34 -25.27
C VAL A 26 -5.29 15.48 -26.45
N ASN A 27 -4.86 16.09 -27.56
CA ASN A 27 -4.34 15.35 -28.72
C ASN A 27 -3.00 14.65 -28.41
N SER A 28 -2.16 15.23 -27.55
CA SER A 28 -0.97 14.59 -27.00
C SER A 28 -1.35 13.38 -26.12
N TYR A 29 -2.43 13.48 -25.34
CA TYR A 29 -2.96 12.38 -24.53
C TYR A 29 -3.50 11.22 -25.40
N LEU A 30 -4.09 11.50 -26.54
CA LEU A 30 -4.60 10.47 -27.46
C LEU A 30 -3.47 9.64 -28.10
N ASN A 31 -2.26 10.18 -28.13
CA ASN A 31 -1.05 9.48 -28.61
C ASN A 31 -0.24 8.86 -27.46
N SER A 32 -0.66 9.03 -26.19
CA SER A 32 0.02 8.43 -25.05
C SER A 32 -0.41 6.97 -24.88
N HIS A 33 0.54 6.09 -24.67
CA HIS A 33 0.26 4.73 -24.24
C HIS A 33 0.16 4.67 -22.70
N ILE A 34 -0.49 3.63 -22.20
CA ILE A 34 -0.57 3.38 -20.76
C ILE A 34 0.78 2.81 -20.30
N GLY A 35 1.55 3.60 -19.55
CA GLY A 35 2.93 3.28 -19.17
C GLY A 35 3.06 1.97 -18.41
N GLU A 36 2.12 1.69 -17.52
CA GLU A 36 2.09 0.49 -16.69
C GLU A 36 2.09 -0.79 -17.52
N ILE A 37 1.46 -0.78 -18.70
CA ILE A 37 1.39 -1.96 -19.60
C ILE A 37 2.37 -1.91 -20.76
N THR A 38 3.42 -1.07 -20.72
CA THR A 38 4.52 -1.13 -21.68
C THR A 38 5.00 -2.59 -21.82
N PRO A 39 5.12 -3.12 -23.04
CA PRO A 39 5.35 -4.54 -23.26
C PRO A 39 6.51 -5.11 -22.45
N PHE A 40 6.23 -6.23 -21.80
CA PHE A 40 7.19 -7.04 -21.07
C PHE A 40 7.50 -8.27 -21.92
N ASN A 41 8.44 -8.14 -22.83
CA ASN A 41 8.71 -9.13 -23.86
C ASN A 41 9.61 -10.25 -23.34
N PRO A 42 9.12 -11.52 -23.24
CA PRO A 42 9.96 -12.65 -22.90
C PRO A 42 10.78 -13.13 -24.11
N ARG A 43 11.92 -13.76 -23.83
CA ARG A 43 12.67 -14.60 -24.76
C ARG A 43 13.01 -15.93 -24.10
N SER A 44 13.29 -16.95 -24.89
CA SER A 44 13.75 -18.22 -24.37
C SER A 44 15.11 -18.13 -23.70
N THR A 45 15.39 -19.08 -22.81
CA THR A 45 16.69 -19.27 -22.16
C THR A 45 17.10 -20.73 -22.26
N SER A 46 18.40 -20.98 -22.22
CA SER A 46 18.98 -22.33 -22.15
C SER A 46 18.94 -22.93 -20.72
N PHE A 47 18.55 -22.15 -19.72
CA PHE A 47 18.46 -22.66 -18.34
C PHE A 47 17.29 -23.61 -18.19
N GLU A 48 17.59 -24.83 -17.74
CA GLU A 48 16.59 -25.85 -17.44
C GLU A 48 16.13 -25.79 -15.97
N LYS A 49 16.95 -25.18 -15.10
CA LYS A 49 16.64 -25.10 -13.69
C LYS A 49 15.47 -24.16 -13.40
N ARG A 50 14.57 -24.60 -12.52
CA ARG A 50 13.45 -23.81 -12.04
C ARG A 50 13.94 -22.49 -11.42
N ARG A 51 13.25 -21.40 -11.72
CA ARG A 51 13.52 -20.10 -11.17
C ARG A 51 12.23 -19.43 -10.70
N ILE A 52 12.25 -18.93 -9.46
CA ILE A 52 11.14 -18.18 -8.89
C ILE A 52 11.41 -16.68 -9.10
N ASN A 53 10.49 -16.02 -9.78
CA ASN A 53 10.63 -14.61 -10.18
C ASN A 53 9.63 -13.75 -9.39
N LEU A 54 10.14 -12.82 -8.59
CA LEU A 54 9.34 -11.80 -7.93
C LEU A 54 9.32 -10.54 -8.79
N LEU A 55 8.13 -10.15 -9.26
CA LEU A 55 7.90 -8.89 -9.98
C LEU A 55 7.49 -7.81 -8.99
N VAL A 56 8.30 -6.77 -8.85
CA VAL A 56 8.04 -5.63 -7.95
C VAL A 56 8.22 -4.30 -8.69
N PRO A 57 7.47 -3.25 -8.30
CA PRO A 57 7.68 -1.92 -8.88
C PRO A 57 9.11 -1.40 -8.70
N SER A 58 9.64 -1.49 -7.47
CA SER A 58 10.95 -1.00 -7.07
C SER A 58 11.44 -1.71 -5.81
N ILE A 59 12.77 -1.71 -5.60
CA ILE A 59 13.39 -2.13 -4.34
C ILE A 59 14.17 -0.99 -3.67
N ASN A 60 14.03 0.24 -4.15
CA ASN A 60 14.67 1.40 -3.56
C ASN A 60 14.04 1.74 -2.21
N GLN A 61 14.85 2.13 -1.23
CA GLN A 61 14.42 2.36 0.17
C GLN A 61 13.31 3.41 0.28
N GLU A 62 13.32 4.41 -0.58
CA GLU A 62 12.26 5.42 -0.65
C GLU A 62 10.89 4.84 -1.04
N HIS A 63 10.87 3.69 -1.73
CA HIS A 63 9.69 2.95 -2.16
C HIS A 63 9.43 1.67 -1.34
N LEU A 64 10.40 1.23 -0.52
CA LEU A 64 10.27 0.07 0.37
C LEU A 64 9.37 0.38 1.57
N PHE A 65 8.07 0.58 1.30
CA PHE A 65 7.05 0.69 2.33
C PHE A 65 6.23 -0.59 2.42
N GLY A 66 5.75 -0.85 3.63
CA GLY A 66 4.78 -1.89 4.00
C GLY A 66 4.66 -3.06 3.03
N GLY A 67 4.00 -2.81 1.90
CA GLY A 67 3.67 -3.84 0.94
C GLY A 67 4.85 -4.47 0.20
N ILE A 68 5.79 -3.70 -0.32
CA ILE A 68 6.95 -4.24 -1.06
C ILE A 68 7.86 -5.00 -0.09
N SER A 69 8.10 -4.46 1.10
CA SER A 69 8.89 -5.12 2.14
C SER A 69 8.26 -6.46 2.55
N THR A 70 6.94 -6.50 2.69
CA THR A 70 6.21 -7.74 3.02
C THR A 70 6.28 -8.75 1.88
N ALA A 71 6.20 -8.31 0.62
CA ALA A 71 6.33 -9.19 -0.54
C ALA A 71 7.75 -9.80 -0.67
N ILE A 72 8.79 -9.02 -0.37
CA ILE A 72 10.17 -9.52 -0.35
C ILE A 72 10.34 -10.54 0.79
N ASN A 73 9.81 -10.26 1.99
CA ASN A 73 9.84 -11.20 3.10
C ASN A 73 9.11 -12.51 2.75
N PHE A 74 7.94 -12.42 2.14
CA PHE A 74 7.21 -13.59 1.62
C PHE A 74 8.05 -14.39 0.63
N PHE A 75 8.68 -13.70 -0.33
CA PHE A 75 9.54 -14.32 -1.34
C PHE A 75 10.74 -15.05 -0.72
N ASP A 76 11.40 -14.41 0.24
CA ASP A 76 12.54 -15.01 0.94
C ASP A 76 12.13 -16.23 1.79
N GLN A 77 10.95 -16.18 2.40
CA GLN A 77 10.42 -17.33 3.15
C GLN A 77 10.01 -18.48 2.22
N LEU A 78 9.36 -18.19 1.10
CA LEU A 78 9.01 -19.21 0.10
C LEU A 78 10.29 -19.89 -0.44
N TYR A 79 11.35 -19.12 -0.71
CA TYR A 79 12.61 -19.66 -1.19
C TYR A 79 13.27 -20.66 -0.23
N LYS A 80 13.00 -20.60 1.07
CA LYS A 80 13.50 -21.62 2.03
C LYS A 80 12.97 -23.02 1.75
N TYR A 81 11.80 -23.14 1.15
CA TYR A 81 11.18 -24.41 0.74
C TYR A 81 11.49 -24.79 -0.71
N GLU A 82 12.17 -23.90 -1.46
CA GLU A 82 12.49 -24.03 -2.87
C GLU A 82 14.00 -23.96 -3.14
N GLN A 83 14.79 -24.54 -2.25
CA GLN A 83 16.29 -24.44 -2.25
C GLN A 83 16.94 -24.98 -3.54
N ASP A 84 16.25 -25.90 -4.25
CA ASP A 84 16.72 -26.42 -5.54
C ASP A 84 16.44 -25.47 -6.70
N SER A 85 15.73 -24.37 -6.46
CA SER A 85 15.40 -23.37 -7.45
C SER A 85 16.38 -22.20 -7.44
N PHE A 86 16.45 -21.46 -8.54
CA PHE A 86 17.02 -20.12 -8.57
C PHE A 86 15.98 -19.10 -8.14
N ARG A 87 16.39 -17.90 -7.73
CA ARG A 87 15.50 -16.80 -7.40
C ARG A 87 15.91 -15.51 -8.13
N ARG A 88 14.92 -14.76 -8.56
CA ARG A 88 15.14 -13.50 -9.29
C ARG A 88 14.13 -12.44 -8.88
N ILE A 89 14.61 -11.26 -8.52
CA ILE A 89 13.78 -10.06 -8.33
C ILE A 89 13.85 -9.24 -9.61
N ILE A 90 12.72 -8.85 -10.17
CA ILE A 90 12.62 -8.03 -11.38
C ILE A 90 11.91 -6.72 -10.99
N THR A 91 12.60 -5.59 -11.14
CA THR A 91 12.02 -4.27 -10.88
C THR A 91 11.40 -3.71 -12.15
N THR A 92 10.13 -3.29 -12.10
CA THR A 92 9.36 -2.89 -13.28
C THR A 92 9.24 -1.39 -13.49
N ASP A 93 9.38 -0.56 -12.44
CA ASP A 93 9.09 0.88 -12.50
C ASP A 93 10.34 1.73 -12.24
N ALA A 94 11.24 1.29 -11.36
CA ALA A 94 12.48 1.98 -11.06
C ALA A 94 13.67 1.03 -11.01
N ALA A 95 14.81 1.47 -11.55
CA ALA A 95 16.08 0.78 -11.36
C ALA A 95 16.54 0.91 -9.91
N PRO A 96 17.11 -0.16 -9.31
CA PRO A 96 17.73 -0.06 -7.99
C PRO A 96 18.93 0.89 -8.03
N ASN A 97 19.06 1.72 -7.00
CA ASN A 97 20.27 2.49 -6.80
C ASN A 97 21.37 1.64 -6.15
N SER A 98 22.62 2.10 -6.21
CA SER A 98 23.79 1.34 -5.74
C SER A 98 23.75 1.09 -4.23
N GLU A 99 23.24 2.03 -3.43
CA GLU A 99 23.16 1.90 -1.97
C GLU A 99 22.12 0.86 -1.56
N ASP A 100 21.01 0.81 -2.26
CA ASP A 100 19.94 -0.15 -1.96
C ASP A 100 20.30 -1.57 -2.41
N LEU A 101 21.07 -1.73 -3.50
CA LEU A 101 21.61 -3.02 -3.90
C LEU A 101 22.50 -3.65 -2.83
N LEU A 102 23.25 -2.86 -2.05
CA LEU A 102 24.09 -3.35 -0.96
C LEU A 102 23.28 -4.06 0.15
N LYS A 103 22.00 -3.75 0.30
CA LYS A 103 21.11 -4.41 1.28
C LYS A 103 20.68 -5.81 0.86
N PHE A 104 20.81 -6.13 -0.42
CA PHE A 104 20.49 -7.43 -0.98
C PHE A 104 21.76 -8.29 -1.08
N SER A 105 22.40 -8.53 0.07
CA SER A 105 23.59 -9.39 0.15
C SER A 105 23.28 -10.78 -0.41
N GLY A 106 24.16 -11.30 -1.27
CA GLY A 106 23.95 -12.59 -1.94
C GLY A 106 23.14 -12.54 -3.24
N TYR A 107 22.66 -11.35 -3.66
CA TYR A 107 22.11 -11.16 -4.99
C TYR A 107 23.12 -10.52 -5.94
N THR A 108 23.10 -10.96 -7.19
CA THR A 108 23.88 -10.35 -8.29
C THR A 108 22.97 -9.50 -9.16
N HIS A 109 23.33 -8.23 -9.36
CA HIS A 109 22.62 -7.38 -10.31
C HIS A 109 23.04 -7.73 -11.74
N VAL A 110 22.05 -8.07 -12.56
CA VAL A 110 22.25 -8.58 -13.95
C VAL A 110 21.42 -7.76 -14.92
N SER A 111 21.98 -7.47 -16.10
CA SER A 111 21.21 -6.86 -17.20
C SER A 111 20.15 -7.84 -17.71
N SER A 112 18.98 -7.32 -18.10
CA SER A 112 17.92 -8.11 -18.74
C SER A 112 18.35 -8.69 -20.10
N GLU A 113 19.35 -8.11 -20.73
CA GLU A 113 19.89 -8.56 -22.02
C GLU A 113 20.79 -9.79 -21.90
N ASN A 114 21.35 -10.01 -20.71
CA ASN A 114 22.21 -11.14 -20.41
C ASN A 114 21.39 -12.34 -19.91
N ASP A 115 21.77 -13.52 -20.34
CA ASP A 115 21.25 -14.80 -19.86
C ASP A 115 22.36 -15.46 -19.04
N VAL A 116 22.56 -14.95 -17.81
CA VAL A 116 23.64 -15.36 -16.92
C VAL A 116 23.11 -16.34 -15.88
N ASP A 117 23.85 -17.41 -15.63
CA ASP A 117 23.57 -18.34 -14.56
C ASP A 117 23.84 -17.68 -13.18
N GLY A 118 23.01 -17.97 -12.20
CA GLY A 118 23.16 -17.45 -10.86
C GLY A 118 21.99 -17.76 -9.94
N ASN A 119 22.31 -18.13 -8.69
CA ASN A 119 21.35 -18.59 -7.70
C ASN A 119 20.36 -17.47 -7.27
N SER A 120 20.84 -16.23 -7.19
CA SER A 120 20.05 -15.10 -6.75
C SER A 120 20.38 -13.86 -7.58
N GLN A 121 19.40 -13.35 -8.28
CA GLN A 121 19.58 -12.25 -9.24
C GLN A 121 18.60 -11.10 -8.99
N ILE A 122 19.06 -9.86 -9.24
CA ILE A 122 18.21 -8.68 -9.39
C ILE A 122 18.34 -8.21 -10.83
N VAL A 123 17.22 -7.98 -11.48
CA VAL A 123 17.16 -7.49 -12.86
C VAL A 123 16.33 -6.22 -12.91
N SER A 124 16.95 -5.13 -13.41
CA SER A 124 16.22 -3.90 -13.73
C SER A 124 15.54 -4.04 -15.07
N PHE A 125 14.20 -3.91 -15.08
CA PHE A 125 13.40 -3.97 -16.30
C PHE A 125 12.38 -2.83 -16.40
N ASN A 126 12.67 -1.70 -15.78
CA ASN A 126 11.91 -0.46 -15.86
C ASN A 126 12.03 0.22 -17.24
N ASP A 127 13.22 0.22 -17.82
CA ASP A 127 13.48 0.65 -19.21
C ASP A 127 13.44 -0.56 -20.15
N ARG A 128 12.21 -1.02 -20.48
CA ARG A 128 11.97 -2.27 -21.23
C ARG A 128 11.59 -2.06 -22.70
N TYR A 129 11.63 -0.83 -23.18
CA TYR A 129 11.38 -0.54 -24.60
C TYR A 129 12.39 -1.27 -25.50
N ASN A 130 11.86 -2.05 -26.44
CA ASN A 130 12.65 -2.87 -27.37
C ASN A 130 13.62 -3.85 -26.69
N LYS A 131 13.45 -4.11 -25.38
CA LYS A 131 14.23 -5.09 -24.64
C LYS A 131 13.40 -6.35 -24.35
N THR A 132 14.12 -7.44 -24.10
CA THR A 132 13.52 -8.72 -23.72
C THR A 132 14.15 -9.22 -22.43
N ILE A 133 13.45 -10.13 -21.75
CA ILE A 133 13.94 -10.79 -20.55
C ILE A 133 13.94 -12.31 -20.75
N PRO A 134 14.99 -13.04 -20.29
CA PRO A 134 15.02 -14.48 -20.42
C PRO A 134 13.98 -15.14 -19.50
N VAL A 135 13.18 -16.04 -20.06
CA VAL A 135 12.16 -16.83 -19.37
C VAL A 135 12.36 -18.30 -19.69
N GLY A 136 12.59 -19.09 -18.65
CA GLY A 136 12.80 -20.55 -18.75
C GLY A 136 11.48 -21.33 -18.73
N LYS A 137 11.57 -22.60 -19.16
CA LYS A 137 10.44 -23.52 -19.15
C LYS A 137 9.83 -23.70 -17.76
N GLU A 138 10.68 -23.73 -16.71
CA GLU A 138 10.27 -23.98 -15.33
C GLU A 138 10.16 -22.69 -14.48
N ASP A 139 10.24 -21.52 -15.09
CA ASP A 139 10.09 -20.22 -14.39
C ASP A 139 8.68 -20.07 -13.82
N ILE A 140 8.61 -19.61 -12.57
CA ILE A 140 7.37 -19.26 -11.85
C ILE A 140 7.41 -17.78 -11.52
N PHE A 141 6.24 -17.13 -11.50
CA PHE A 141 6.12 -15.69 -11.32
C PHE A 141 5.23 -15.35 -10.12
N ILE A 142 5.73 -14.44 -9.27
CA ILE A 142 5.03 -13.80 -8.17
C ILE A 142 4.80 -12.34 -8.57
N ALA A 143 3.56 -11.93 -8.67
CA ALA A 143 3.14 -10.56 -8.97
C ALA A 143 2.74 -9.83 -7.68
N THR A 144 3.05 -8.54 -7.57
CA THR A 144 2.82 -7.74 -6.35
C THR A 144 1.97 -6.49 -6.57
N SER A 145 1.60 -6.23 -7.83
CA SER A 145 0.72 -5.15 -8.26
C SER A 145 -0.05 -5.58 -9.51
N TRP A 146 -1.13 -4.88 -9.86
CA TRP A 146 -1.96 -5.27 -11.01
C TRP A 146 -1.18 -5.30 -12.32
N TRP A 147 -0.26 -4.36 -12.58
CA TRP A 147 0.53 -4.38 -13.82
C TRP A 147 1.55 -5.52 -13.83
N THR A 148 2.12 -5.87 -12.68
CA THR A 148 3.00 -7.04 -12.59
C THR A 148 2.21 -8.34 -12.77
N ALA A 149 0.96 -8.42 -12.29
CA ALA A 149 0.05 -9.54 -12.58
C ALA A 149 -0.33 -9.59 -14.06
N TYR A 150 -0.62 -8.45 -14.66
CA TYR A 150 -0.89 -8.32 -16.09
C TYR A 150 0.28 -8.86 -16.95
N PHE A 151 1.53 -8.59 -16.55
CA PHE A 151 2.71 -9.15 -17.21
C PHE A 151 2.84 -10.65 -16.96
N ALA A 152 2.76 -11.10 -15.71
CA ALA A 152 2.88 -12.51 -15.37
C ALA A 152 1.88 -13.38 -16.14
N GLN A 153 0.62 -12.93 -16.26
CA GLN A 153 -0.42 -13.61 -17.04
C GLN A 153 -0.05 -13.79 -18.53
N ARG A 154 0.60 -12.79 -19.12
CA ARG A 154 1.07 -12.84 -20.53
C ARG A 154 2.32 -13.69 -20.69
N ILE A 155 3.23 -13.59 -19.74
CA ILE A 155 4.46 -14.38 -19.75
C ILE A 155 4.14 -15.87 -19.64
N VAL A 156 3.28 -16.31 -18.74
CA VAL A 156 2.96 -17.74 -18.59
C VAL A 156 2.19 -18.28 -19.80
N LYS A 157 1.41 -17.44 -20.49
CA LYS A 157 0.78 -17.80 -21.77
C LYS A 157 1.84 -17.99 -22.86
N TRP A 158 2.75 -17.03 -23.03
CA TRP A 158 3.87 -17.15 -23.98
C TRP A 158 4.75 -18.37 -23.65
N GLN A 159 5.08 -18.58 -22.38
CA GLN A 159 5.86 -19.73 -21.91
C GLN A 159 5.21 -21.06 -22.29
N ALA A 160 3.90 -21.17 -22.09
CA ALA A 160 3.15 -22.36 -22.44
C ALA A 160 3.14 -22.63 -23.96
N GLU A 161 2.94 -21.58 -24.76
CA GLU A 161 2.95 -21.68 -26.21
C GLU A 161 4.36 -22.01 -26.74
N PHE A 162 5.40 -21.32 -26.26
CA PHE A 162 6.78 -21.47 -26.72
C PHE A 162 7.36 -22.85 -26.36
N TYR A 163 7.16 -23.30 -25.10
CA TYR A 163 7.69 -24.57 -24.61
C TYR A 163 6.73 -25.76 -24.79
N THR A 164 5.58 -25.54 -25.41
CA THR A 164 4.55 -26.58 -25.66
C THR A 164 4.17 -27.32 -24.37
N GLN A 165 3.77 -26.55 -23.34
CA GLN A 165 3.40 -27.06 -22.01
C GLN A 165 2.12 -26.42 -21.51
N LYS A 166 1.56 -26.94 -20.40
CA LYS A 166 0.47 -26.26 -19.68
C LYS A 166 0.98 -24.95 -19.06
N PRO A 167 0.15 -23.89 -19.04
CA PRO A 167 0.50 -22.66 -18.35
C PRO A 167 0.84 -22.93 -16.88
N LYS A 168 1.92 -22.34 -16.40
CA LYS A 168 2.29 -22.39 -14.98
C LYS A 168 1.33 -21.54 -14.16
N ARG A 169 1.15 -21.90 -12.89
CA ARG A 169 0.40 -21.10 -11.92
C ARG A 169 1.16 -19.81 -11.62
N ILE A 170 0.41 -18.71 -11.45
CA ILE A 170 0.95 -17.43 -11.01
C ILE A 170 0.62 -17.26 -9.53
N ILE A 171 1.54 -16.77 -8.74
CA ILE A 171 1.24 -16.28 -7.39
C ILE A 171 0.93 -14.79 -7.51
N TYR A 172 -0.28 -14.39 -7.13
CA TYR A 172 -0.66 -12.99 -7.05
C TYR A 172 -0.73 -12.55 -5.58
N PHE A 173 0.29 -11.81 -5.17
CA PHE A 173 0.40 -11.23 -3.83
C PHE A 173 -0.42 -9.94 -3.79
N ILE A 174 -1.69 -10.05 -3.40
CA ILE A 174 -2.70 -8.99 -3.47
C ILE A 174 -2.66 -8.18 -2.18
N GLN A 175 -2.27 -6.90 -2.29
CA GLN A 175 -2.06 -6.03 -1.14
C GLN A 175 -3.22 -5.07 -0.89
N ASP A 176 -4.05 -4.81 -1.90
CA ASP A 176 -5.24 -3.96 -1.82
C ASP A 176 -6.17 -4.29 -3.00
N PHE A 177 -7.36 -3.69 -3.02
CA PHE A 177 -8.21 -3.68 -4.21
C PHE A 177 -7.75 -2.55 -5.13
N GLU A 178 -6.77 -2.83 -5.96
CA GLU A 178 -6.04 -1.85 -6.76
C GLU A 178 -6.89 -1.09 -7.82
N PRO A 179 -8.01 -1.62 -8.37
CA PRO A 179 -8.92 -0.79 -9.15
C PRO A 179 -9.36 0.48 -8.42
N GLY A 180 -9.54 0.39 -7.08
CA GLY A 180 -9.89 1.53 -6.23
C GLY A 180 -8.82 2.62 -6.11
N PHE A 181 -7.62 2.44 -6.67
CA PHE A 181 -6.60 3.49 -6.73
C PHE A 181 -6.89 4.53 -7.80
N TYR A 182 -7.80 4.22 -8.71
CA TYR A 182 -8.13 5.02 -9.87
C TYR A 182 -9.61 5.42 -9.85
N SER A 183 -9.91 6.61 -10.31
CA SER A 183 -11.27 6.92 -10.75
C SER A 183 -11.63 6.02 -11.94
N TRP A 184 -12.91 5.98 -12.35
CA TRP A 184 -13.37 5.25 -13.54
C TRP A 184 -12.49 5.59 -14.76
N SER A 185 -11.61 4.67 -15.14
CA SER A 185 -10.52 4.92 -16.11
C SER A 185 -10.06 3.64 -16.77
N SER A 186 -9.17 3.77 -17.75
CA SER A 186 -8.49 2.62 -18.37
C SER A 186 -7.69 1.82 -17.35
N GLN A 187 -7.00 2.49 -16.42
CA GLN A 187 -6.22 1.84 -15.36
C GLN A 187 -7.13 1.04 -14.42
N TYR A 188 -8.29 1.60 -14.02
CA TYR A 188 -9.30 0.87 -13.26
C TYR A 188 -9.68 -0.44 -13.96
N SER A 189 -10.01 -0.36 -15.26
CA SER A 189 -10.43 -1.51 -16.05
C SER A 189 -9.33 -2.56 -16.22
N LEU A 190 -8.09 -2.11 -16.42
CA LEU A 190 -6.93 -2.99 -16.54
C LEU A 190 -6.61 -3.69 -15.22
N ALA A 191 -6.61 -2.97 -14.10
CA ALA A 191 -6.43 -3.56 -12.78
C ALA A 191 -7.50 -4.61 -12.49
N LEU A 192 -8.77 -4.30 -12.76
CA LEU A 192 -9.87 -5.23 -12.61
C LEU A 192 -9.71 -6.48 -13.47
N SER A 193 -9.22 -6.33 -14.70
CA SER A 193 -9.04 -7.45 -15.64
C SER A 193 -8.07 -8.53 -15.11
N THR A 194 -7.12 -8.15 -14.24
CA THR A 194 -6.15 -9.11 -13.67
C THR A 194 -6.79 -10.05 -12.66
N TYR A 195 -7.84 -9.60 -11.96
CA TYR A 195 -8.62 -10.44 -11.03
C TYR A 195 -9.64 -11.34 -11.78
N LEU A 196 -9.99 -10.96 -13.00
CA LEU A 196 -10.92 -11.72 -13.87
C LEU A 196 -10.20 -12.69 -14.82
N TYR A 197 -8.90 -12.83 -14.67
CA TYR A 197 -8.11 -13.76 -15.50
C TYR A 197 -8.59 -15.21 -15.36
N LYS A 198 -8.70 -15.92 -16.49
CA LYS A 198 -9.25 -17.27 -16.56
C LYS A 198 -8.20 -18.39 -16.37
N GLY A 199 -6.91 -18.03 -16.33
CA GLY A 199 -5.84 -19.00 -16.04
C GLY A 199 -5.69 -19.25 -14.54
N GLU A 200 -4.84 -20.21 -14.19
CA GLU A 200 -4.61 -20.58 -12.79
C GLU A 200 -3.82 -19.51 -12.05
N GLN A 201 -4.41 -18.97 -10.98
CA GLN A 201 -3.80 -18.01 -10.08
C GLN A 201 -3.96 -18.46 -8.63
N ILE A 202 -2.87 -18.38 -7.87
CA ILE A 202 -2.88 -18.53 -6.42
C ILE A 202 -2.86 -17.11 -5.83
N ALA A 203 -3.92 -16.73 -5.14
CA ALA A 203 -4.00 -15.43 -4.48
C ALA A 203 -3.45 -15.50 -3.05
N VAL A 204 -2.61 -14.54 -2.69
CA VAL A 204 -2.12 -14.33 -1.33
C VAL A 204 -2.52 -12.94 -0.88
N PHE A 205 -3.49 -12.86 0.02
CA PHE A 205 -4.04 -11.61 0.51
C PHE A 205 -3.35 -11.15 1.79
N ASN A 206 -3.14 -9.85 1.93
CA ASN A 206 -2.49 -9.30 3.12
C ASN A 206 -3.45 -9.00 4.28
N SER A 207 -4.63 -9.57 4.29
CA SER A 207 -5.52 -9.71 5.45
C SER A 207 -6.71 -10.61 5.11
N SER A 208 -7.34 -11.18 6.13
CA SER A 208 -8.63 -11.87 6.01
C SER A 208 -9.73 -10.91 5.54
N LEU A 209 -9.71 -9.65 5.96
CA LEU A 209 -10.65 -8.62 5.51
C LEU A 209 -10.60 -8.43 4.00
N LEU A 210 -9.38 -8.33 3.45
CA LEU A 210 -9.20 -8.18 2.00
C LEU A 210 -9.66 -9.43 1.25
N LYS A 211 -9.28 -10.63 1.71
CA LYS A 211 -9.75 -11.90 1.13
C LYS A 211 -11.28 -11.97 1.11
N ASN A 212 -11.93 -11.66 2.24
CA ASN A 212 -13.38 -11.70 2.35
C ASN A 212 -14.06 -10.69 1.41
N PHE A 213 -13.48 -9.49 1.25
CA PHE A 213 -13.96 -8.52 0.28
C PHE A 213 -13.98 -9.11 -1.15
N PHE A 214 -12.88 -9.72 -1.58
CA PHE A 214 -12.83 -10.36 -2.91
C PHE A 214 -13.86 -11.46 -3.07
N ASN A 215 -14.03 -12.31 -2.06
CA ASN A 215 -15.02 -13.39 -2.06
C ASN A 215 -16.45 -12.87 -2.10
N ASN A 216 -16.76 -11.81 -1.34
CA ASN A 216 -18.09 -11.16 -1.31
C ASN A 216 -18.45 -10.56 -2.68
N HIS A 217 -17.45 -10.10 -3.44
CA HIS A 217 -17.62 -9.55 -4.79
C HIS A 217 -17.54 -10.62 -5.90
N GLY A 218 -17.42 -11.89 -5.53
CA GLY A 218 -17.46 -13.01 -6.47
C GLY A 218 -16.18 -13.23 -7.27
N TYR A 219 -15.05 -12.62 -6.91
CA TYR A 219 -13.76 -12.96 -7.49
C TYR A 219 -13.35 -14.37 -7.10
N LYS A 220 -12.75 -15.11 -8.02
CA LYS A 220 -12.36 -16.51 -7.82
C LYS A 220 -10.94 -16.74 -8.27
N PHE A 221 -10.16 -17.38 -7.41
CA PHE A 221 -8.80 -17.82 -7.68
C PHE A 221 -8.72 -19.34 -7.55
N THR A 222 -7.68 -19.94 -8.09
CA THR A 222 -7.48 -21.41 -8.02
C THR A 222 -7.25 -21.87 -6.59
N GLU A 223 -6.43 -21.11 -5.86
CA GLU A 223 -6.15 -21.26 -4.43
C GLU A 223 -6.09 -19.88 -3.79
N GLU A 224 -6.45 -19.79 -2.50
CA GLU A 224 -6.53 -18.51 -1.78
C GLU A 224 -5.92 -18.66 -0.39
N TYR A 225 -4.87 -17.89 -0.14
CA TYR A 225 -4.22 -17.76 1.16
C TYR A 225 -4.33 -16.33 1.68
N TYR A 226 -4.17 -16.14 2.97
CA TYR A 226 -4.07 -14.81 3.58
C TYR A 226 -3.12 -14.85 4.78
N PHE A 227 -2.64 -13.70 5.15
CA PHE A 227 -1.91 -13.48 6.39
C PHE A 227 -2.43 -12.20 7.04
N GLU A 228 -2.30 -12.10 8.36
CA GLU A 228 -2.71 -10.88 9.06
C GLU A 228 -1.55 -9.89 9.19
N PRO A 229 -1.85 -8.57 9.20
CA PRO A 229 -0.84 -7.56 9.48
C PRO A 229 -0.25 -7.73 10.88
N LYS A 230 1.03 -7.46 11.02
CA LYS A 230 1.74 -7.49 12.30
C LYS A 230 2.42 -6.16 12.57
N LEU A 231 2.51 -5.78 13.84
CA LEU A 231 3.24 -4.59 14.24
C LEU A 231 4.72 -4.73 13.86
N ASN A 232 5.26 -3.67 13.27
CA ASN A 232 6.67 -3.61 12.95
C ASN A 232 7.52 -3.88 14.20
N SER A 233 8.49 -4.79 14.10
CA SER A 233 9.33 -5.22 15.23
C SER A 233 10.10 -4.06 15.88
N SER A 234 10.48 -3.04 15.10
CA SER A 234 11.12 -1.83 15.62
C SER A 234 10.15 -0.97 16.44
N LEU A 235 8.89 -0.83 16.00
CA LEU A 235 7.85 -0.15 16.78
C LEU A 235 7.49 -0.93 18.04
N LYS A 236 7.44 -2.27 17.97
CA LYS A 236 7.12 -3.13 19.10
C LYS A 236 8.07 -2.91 20.28
N LYS A 237 9.35 -2.66 20.06
CA LYS A 237 10.33 -2.34 21.11
C LYS A 237 9.97 -1.10 21.92
N HIS A 238 9.27 -0.15 21.32
CA HIS A 238 8.86 1.08 21.98
C HIS A 238 7.57 0.92 22.82
N LEU A 239 6.81 -0.17 22.66
CA LEU A 239 5.62 -0.46 23.50
C LEU A 239 6.01 -0.74 24.95
N ILE A 240 7.17 -1.35 25.22
CA ILE A 240 7.62 -1.74 26.57
C ILE A 240 7.76 -0.54 27.53
N SER A 241 7.96 0.67 26.99
CA SER A 241 8.12 1.91 27.77
C SER A 241 6.88 2.78 27.82
N PHE A 242 5.79 2.31 27.22
CA PHE A 242 4.56 3.09 26.99
C PHE A 242 3.72 3.28 28.27
N ASP A 243 3.59 2.28 29.14
CA ASP A 243 2.69 2.25 30.31
C ASP A 243 2.92 3.38 31.34
N LYS A 244 3.96 4.18 31.19
CA LYS A 244 4.37 5.22 32.13
C LYS A 244 4.22 6.65 31.58
N MET A 245 3.82 6.83 30.33
CA MET A 245 3.76 8.16 29.69
C MET A 245 2.33 8.73 29.69
N GLU A 246 2.17 9.94 30.23
CA GLU A 246 0.93 10.69 30.06
C GLU A 246 0.80 11.19 28.61
N LYS A 247 -0.36 10.97 28.01
CA LYS A 247 -0.73 11.51 26.71
C LYS A 247 -0.90 13.03 26.78
N LYS A 248 -0.52 13.71 25.71
CA LYS A 248 -0.70 15.16 25.53
C LYS A 248 -1.96 15.43 24.71
N LYS A 249 -2.53 16.63 24.82
CA LYS A 249 -3.58 17.13 23.90
C LYS A 249 -3.01 17.28 22.48
N LYS A 250 -2.83 16.14 21.82
CA LYS A 250 -2.23 16.06 20.48
C LYS A 250 -3.03 15.12 19.59
N ILE A 251 -3.37 15.58 18.39
CA ILE A 251 -4.04 14.80 17.34
C ILE A 251 -3.00 14.44 16.29
N LEU A 252 -2.74 13.15 16.11
CA LEU A 252 -1.88 12.61 15.07
C LEU A 252 -2.70 12.19 13.85
N ILE A 253 -2.47 12.83 12.72
CA ILE A 253 -3.10 12.49 11.44
C ILE A 253 -2.14 11.63 10.62
N TYR A 254 -2.63 10.52 10.07
CA TYR A 254 -1.92 9.87 8.97
C TYR A 254 -2.24 10.60 7.67
N GLY A 255 -1.37 11.56 7.32
CA GLY A 255 -1.56 12.48 6.21
C GLY A 255 -0.78 12.10 4.96
N ARG A 256 -1.50 11.75 3.90
CA ARG A 256 -0.93 11.48 2.57
C ARG A 256 -1.77 12.15 1.50
N PRO A 257 -1.58 13.46 1.26
CA PRO A 257 -2.36 14.25 0.29
C PRO A 257 -2.38 13.68 -1.13
N SER A 258 -1.29 13.06 -1.58
CA SER A 258 -1.21 12.48 -2.93
C SER A 258 -1.98 11.15 -3.08
N VAL A 259 -2.34 10.50 -1.98
CA VAL A 259 -3.02 9.20 -1.97
C VAL A 259 -4.51 9.38 -1.73
N ALA A 260 -5.29 9.40 -2.80
CA ALA A 260 -6.71 9.72 -2.78
C ALA A 260 -7.51 8.91 -1.74
N ARG A 261 -7.24 7.60 -1.57
CA ARG A 261 -7.94 6.74 -0.62
C ARG A 261 -7.69 7.07 0.86
N ASN A 262 -6.66 7.86 1.19
CA ASN A 262 -6.44 8.35 2.55
C ASN A 262 -7.30 9.57 2.89
N ALA A 263 -8.04 10.12 1.93
CA ALA A 263 -9.04 11.17 2.10
C ALA A 263 -8.53 12.38 2.91
N PHE A 264 -7.28 12.80 2.72
CA PHE A 264 -6.65 13.88 3.49
C PHE A 264 -7.45 15.19 3.42
N ALA A 265 -7.98 15.55 2.24
CA ALA A 265 -8.79 16.76 2.10
C ALA A 265 -10.06 16.70 2.97
N LEU A 266 -10.68 15.52 3.10
CA LEU A 266 -11.85 15.34 3.97
C LEU A 266 -11.47 15.51 5.45
N ILE A 267 -10.30 15.00 5.87
CA ILE A 267 -9.79 15.22 7.24
C ILE A 267 -9.61 16.71 7.50
N VAL A 268 -9.02 17.46 6.56
CA VAL A 268 -8.82 18.91 6.69
C VAL A 268 -10.15 19.65 6.84
N GLU A 269 -11.14 19.35 5.99
CA GLU A 269 -12.47 19.98 6.10
C GLU A 269 -13.15 19.63 7.44
N SER A 270 -13.01 18.40 7.92
CA SER A 270 -13.53 17.99 9.22
C SER A 270 -12.89 18.75 10.38
N LEU A 271 -11.58 18.95 10.33
CA LEU A 271 -10.87 19.70 11.35
C LEU A 271 -11.20 21.20 11.33
N ARG A 272 -11.54 21.75 10.16
CA ARG A 272 -12.07 23.13 10.06
C ARG A 272 -13.41 23.31 10.76
N ILE A 273 -14.24 22.26 10.81
CA ILE A 273 -15.48 22.29 11.60
C ILE A 273 -15.16 22.05 13.07
N TRP A 274 -14.34 21.05 13.38
CA TRP A 274 -13.97 20.67 14.73
C TRP A 274 -13.38 21.84 15.53
N VAL A 275 -12.50 22.66 14.93
CA VAL A 275 -11.84 23.78 15.62
C VAL A 275 -12.81 24.85 16.15
N TRP A 276 -14.02 24.92 15.60
CA TRP A 276 -15.08 25.84 16.04
C TRP A 276 -16.10 25.18 16.97
N THR A 277 -16.15 23.85 16.99
CA THR A 277 -17.10 23.08 17.82
C THR A 277 -16.46 22.50 19.07
N GLN A 278 -15.13 22.35 19.09
CA GLN A 278 -14.38 21.86 20.24
C GLN A 278 -14.04 23.00 21.21
N PRO A 279 -14.47 22.95 22.47
CA PRO A 279 -14.00 23.86 23.51
C PRO A 279 -12.48 23.77 23.65
N ASN A 280 -11.81 24.92 23.73
CA ASN A 280 -10.34 24.99 23.88
C ASN A 280 -9.55 24.22 22.78
N ALA A 281 -10.01 24.26 21.54
CA ALA A 281 -9.33 23.64 20.40
C ALA A 281 -7.89 24.17 20.21
N ASP A 282 -7.65 25.41 20.59
CA ASP A 282 -6.34 26.09 20.62
C ASP A 282 -5.31 25.44 21.55
N GLN A 283 -5.77 24.61 22.53
CA GLN A 283 -4.88 23.83 23.40
C GLN A 283 -4.43 22.50 22.77
N TRP A 284 -4.97 22.15 21.62
CA TRP A 284 -4.63 20.93 20.92
C TRP A 284 -3.59 21.16 19.83
N GLU A 285 -2.49 20.43 19.90
CA GLU A 285 -1.55 20.33 18.80
C GLU A 285 -2.08 19.37 17.74
N VAL A 286 -2.04 19.77 16.45
CA VAL A 286 -2.45 18.90 15.33
C VAL A 286 -1.25 18.67 14.43
N ILE A 287 -0.83 17.43 14.29
CA ILE A 287 0.29 17.03 13.46
C ILE A 287 -0.10 16.03 12.39
N SER A 288 0.56 16.12 11.24
CA SER A 288 0.37 15.21 10.11
C SER A 288 1.68 14.48 9.82
N ALA A 289 1.66 13.14 9.91
CA ALA A 289 2.76 12.26 9.56
C ALA A 289 2.40 11.39 8.35
N GLY A 290 3.38 11.12 7.47
CA GLY A 290 3.21 10.27 6.28
C GLY A 290 3.84 10.86 5.04
N GLU A 291 3.25 11.89 4.46
CA GLU A 291 3.78 12.59 3.29
C GLU A 291 4.04 14.06 3.63
N HIS A 292 5.12 14.63 3.09
CA HIS A 292 5.41 16.04 3.29
C HIS A 292 4.41 16.92 2.52
N HIS A 293 3.87 17.91 3.22
CA HIS A 293 3.00 18.94 2.64
C HIS A 293 3.20 20.26 3.39
N SER A 294 2.73 21.36 2.85
CA SER A 294 2.72 22.65 3.57
C SER A 294 1.81 22.56 4.79
N ASP A 295 2.14 23.30 5.84
CA ASP A 295 1.26 23.49 6.99
C ASP A 295 -0.12 24.01 6.56
N VAL A 296 -1.18 23.58 7.21
CA VAL A 296 -2.56 23.94 6.84
C VAL A 296 -3.24 24.65 8.00
N GLU A 297 -3.59 25.91 7.82
CA GLU A 297 -4.43 26.65 8.77
C GLU A 297 -5.88 26.15 8.71
N ILE A 298 -6.44 25.79 9.87
CA ILE A 298 -7.80 25.27 9.99
C ILE A 298 -8.77 26.20 10.71
N GLY A 299 -8.27 27.31 11.26
CA GLY A 299 -9.05 28.32 11.97
C GLY A 299 -8.67 28.42 13.45
N ASN A 300 -9.16 29.46 14.13
CA ASN A 300 -8.96 29.70 15.57
C ASN A 300 -7.50 29.57 16.04
N GLY A 301 -6.53 29.97 15.19
CA GLY A 301 -5.10 29.89 15.49
C GLY A 301 -4.52 28.47 15.44
N VAL A 302 -5.31 27.46 15.12
CA VAL A 302 -4.84 26.06 15.03
C VAL A 302 -4.34 25.75 13.62
N VAL A 303 -3.18 25.09 13.57
CA VAL A 303 -2.49 24.73 12.32
C VAL A 303 -2.17 23.23 12.33
N ILE A 304 -2.47 22.53 11.24
CA ILE A 304 -1.97 21.17 11.00
C ILE A 304 -0.50 21.29 10.59
N LYS A 305 0.41 20.85 11.45
CA LYS A 305 1.85 20.87 11.17
C LYS A 305 2.28 19.61 10.44
N SER A 306 2.87 19.77 9.26
CA SER A 306 3.40 18.65 8.49
C SER A 306 4.75 18.20 9.03
N LYS A 307 4.84 16.95 9.47
CA LYS A 307 6.09 16.28 9.85
C LYS A 307 6.68 15.45 8.70
N GLY A 308 5.91 15.29 7.61
CA GLY A 308 6.32 14.48 6.48
C GLY A 308 6.55 13.01 6.85
N LYS A 309 7.48 12.36 6.13
CA LYS A 309 7.93 11.00 6.42
C LYS A 309 8.88 11.03 7.61
N MET A 310 8.47 10.42 8.70
CA MET A 310 9.25 10.35 9.93
C MET A 310 10.14 9.11 9.96
N SER A 311 11.24 9.16 10.73
CA SER A 311 11.94 7.95 11.14
C SER A 311 11.02 7.08 12.03
N LEU A 312 11.30 5.78 12.15
CA LEU A 312 10.51 4.91 13.03
C LEU A 312 10.61 5.34 14.50
N GLU A 313 11.74 5.88 14.91
CA GLU A 313 11.96 6.39 16.28
C GLU A 313 11.12 7.63 16.54
N ASP A 314 11.18 8.63 15.63
CA ASP A 314 10.37 9.86 15.75
C ASP A 314 8.88 9.54 15.72
N TYR A 315 8.46 8.63 14.83
CA TYR A 315 7.07 8.18 14.75
C TYR A 315 6.63 7.48 16.05
N ALA A 316 7.46 6.61 16.61
CA ALA A 316 7.17 5.97 17.90
C ALA A 316 7.03 7.00 19.04
N ASN A 317 7.82 8.07 19.03
CA ASN A 317 7.72 9.15 20.03
C ASN A 317 6.41 9.92 19.86
N GLU A 318 5.99 10.24 18.64
CA GLU A 318 4.68 10.86 18.39
C GLU A 318 3.52 9.95 18.80
N LEU A 319 3.62 8.64 18.53
CA LEU A 319 2.63 7.66 18.97
C LEU A 319 2.50 7.61 20.51
N LYS A 320 3.61 7.70 21.23
CA LYS A 320 3.60 7.73 22.70
C LYS A 320 2.92 8.98 23.26
N GLU A 321 3.13 10.13 22.64
CA GLU A 321 2.65 11.41 23.13
C GLU A 321 1.22 11.75 22.72
N SER A 322 0.75 11.30 21.57
CA SER A 322 -0.55 11.68 21.01
C SER A 322 -1.70 11.03 21.76
N ALA A 323 -2.74 11.81 22.07
CA ALA A 323 -3.97 11.31 22.68
C ALA A 323 -4.96 10.77 21.66
N LEU A 324 -5.10 11.45 20.52
CA LEU A 324 -6.01 11.10 19.45
C LEU A 324 -5.27 10.83 18.14
N GLY A 325 -5.85 9.96 17.32
CA GLY A 325 -5.38 9.67 15.97
C GLY A 325 -6.49 9.75 14.95
N VAL A 326 -6.17 10.21 13.73
CA VAL A 326 -7.08 10.18 12.58
C VAL A 326 -6.37 9.51 11.41
N SER A 327 -6.94 8.42 10.94
CA SER A 327 -6.41 7.69 9.79
C SER A 327 -7.54 7.11 8.96
N LEU A 328 -7.87 7.75 7.86
CA LEU A 328 -8.90 7.25 6.93
C LEU A 328 -8.28 6.38 5.84
N MET A 329 -9.03 5.35 5.42
CA MET A 329 -8.67 4.48 4.31
C MET A 329 -9.92 4.01 3.57
N ILE A 330 -10.21 4.61 2.42
CA ILE A 330 -11.32 4.22 1.55
C ILE A 330 -10.86 3.01 0.72
N SER A 331 -10.81 1.86 1.36
CA SER A 331 -10.33 0.60 0.81
C SER A 331 -10.70 -0.56 1.76
N PRO A 332 -10.86 -1.79 1.26
CA PRO A 332 -11.03 -2.98 2.09
C PRO A 332 -9.77 -3.37 2.89
N HIS A 333 -8.61 -2.82 2.54
CA HIS A 333 -7.38 -3.02 3.29
C HIS A 333 -7.48 -2.37 4.68
N PRO A 334 -7.07 -3.07 5.77
CA PRO A 334 -7.19 -2.55 7.13
C PRO A 334 -6.42 -1.25 7.37
N SER A 335 -5.31 -1.02 6.66
CA SER A 335 -4.32 0.02 6.96
C SER A 335 -3.51 -0.29 8.24
N TYR A 336 -2.23 0.01 8.23
CA TYR A 336 -1.38 -0.22 9.42
C TYR A 336 -1.48 0.91 10.46
N PRO A 337 -1.50 2.21 10.07
CA PRO A 337 -1.47 3.32 11.03
C PRO A 337 -2.59 3.30 12.08
N PRO A 338 -3.87 3.00 11.78
CA PRO A 338 -4.89 2.91 12.83
C PRO A 338 -4.58 1.85 13.88
N LEU A 339 -4.05 0.69 13.45
CA LEU A 339 -3.69 -0.41 14.34
C LEU A 339 -2.46 -0.04 15.17
N GLU A 340 -1.44 0.58 14.56
CA GLU A 340 -0.26 1.08 15.27
C GLU A 340 -0.64 2.10 16.33
N MET A 341 -1.42 3.12 15.97
CA MET A 341 -1.90 4.15 16.89
C MET A 341 -2.68 3.54 18.07
N ALA A 342 -3.59 2.62 17.80
CA ALA A 342 -4.43 2.02 18.84
C ALA A 342 -3.60 1.22 19.86
N HIS A 343 -2.58 0.48 19.39
CA HIS A 343 -1.70 -0.28 20.28
C HIS A 343 -0.77 0.62 21.13
N PHE A 344 -0.56 1.86 20.71
CA PHE A 344 0.11 2.87 21.53
C PHE A 344 -0.86 3.65 22.43
N GLY A 345 -2.09 3.16 22.63
CA GLY A 345 -3.08 3.77 23.53
C GLY A 345 -3.70 5.08 23.01
N ILE A 346 -3.66 5.30 21.71
CA ILE A 346 -4.30 6.45 21.06
C ILE A 346 -5.75 6.11 20.78
N LEU A 347 -6.69 7.02 21.07
CA LEU A 347 -8.08 6.92 20.62
C LEU A 347 -8.14 7.26 19.13
N VAL A 348 -8.38 6.27 18.29
CA VAL A 348 -8.23 6.38 16.84
C VAL A 348 -9.56 6.50 16.15
N LEU A 349 -9.71 7.54 15.35
CA LEU A 349 -10.83 7.70 14.43
C LEU A 349 -10.45 7.19 13.04
N THR A 350 -11.24 6.27 12.52
CA THR A 350 -11.09 5.73 11.16
C THR A 350 -12.47 5.54 10.51
N ASN A 351 -12.52 4.87 9.37
CA ASN A 351 -13.76 4.61 8.64
C ASN A 351 -14.00 3.12 8.39
N ASN A 352 -15.28 2.75 8.39
CA ASN A 352 -15.72 1.50 7.80
C ASN A 352 -15.61 1.56 6.28
N TYR A 353 -15.44 0.41 5.65
CA TYR A 353 -15.49 0.26 4.21
C TYR A 353 -15.91 -1.16 3.87
N GLU A 354 -17.09 -1.33 3.34
CA GLU A 354 -17.67 -2.64 3.03
C GLU A 354 -17.62 -3.57 4.28
N ASN A 355 -16.89 -4.68 4.18
CA ASN A 355 -16.71 -5.60 5.30
C ASN A 355 -15.59 -5.21 6.28
N LYS A 356 -14.92 -4.08 6.05
CA LYS A 356 -13.88 -3.59 6.97
C LYS A 356 -14.48 -2.77 8.09
N ASN A 357 -14.37 -3.28 9.33
CA ASN A 357 -14.66 -2.55 10.57
C ASN A 357 -13.52 -2.77 11.57
N LEU A 358 -12.65 -1.77 11.73
CA LEU A 358 -11.46 -1.91 12.58
C LEU A 358 -11.78 -1.80 14.08
N SER A 359 -12.97 -1.32 14.47
CA SER A 359 -13.38 -1.30 15.87
C SER A 359 -13.54 -2.72 16.44
N GLU A 360 -13.69 -3.72 15.58
CA GLU A 360 -13.72 -5.14 15.97
C GLU A 360 -12.32 -5.69 16.31
N LEU A 361 -11.25 -4.99 15.90
CA LEU A 361 -9.87 -5.43 16.11
C LEU A 361 -9.22 -4.80 17.34
N HIS A 362 -9.70 -3.63 17.79
CA HIS A 362 -9.12 -2.93 18.95
C HIS A 362 -10.10 -1.93 19.57
N HIS A 363 -10.22 -1.94 20.91
CA HIS A 363 -11.15 -1.07 21.65
C HIS A 363 -10.86 0.43 21.53
N ASN A 364 -9.63 0.81 21.19
CA ASN A 364 -9.26 2.21 20.97
C ASN A 364 -9.64 2.71 19.57
N ILE A 365 -10.22 1.88 18.70
CA ILE A 365 -10.55 2.27 17.33
C ILE A 365 -12.05 2.58 17.23
N TYR A 366 -12.37 3.74 16.72
CA TYR A 366 -13.71 4.23 16.43
C TYR A 366 -13.88 4.32 14.92
N SER A 367 -14.55 3.33 14.35
CA SER A 367 -14.79 3.22 12.91
C SER A 367 -16.15 3.82 12.53
N LEU A 368 -16.17 4.84 11.69
CA LEU A 368 -17.39 5.51 11.24
C LEU A 368 -17.96 4.89 9.97
N ASP A 369 -19.26 4.66 9.93
CA ASP A 369 -20.00 4.28 8.71
C ASP A 369 -20.13 5.48 7.74
N ASN A 370 -20.43 6.65 8.29
CA ASN A 370 -20.55 7.88 7.52
C ASN A 370 -19.37 8.81 7.80
N ILE A 371 -18.55 9.05 6.78
CA ILE A 371 -17.38 9.91 6.83
C ILE A 371 -17.65 11.28 6.19
N SER A 372 -18.67 12.00 6.66
CA SER A 372 -18.84 13.42 6.32
C SER A 372 -17.96 14.31 7.20
N PRO A 373 -17.65 15.56 6.79
CA PRO A 373 -16.90 16.50 7.63
C PRO A 373 -17.53 16.69 9.02
N ASP A 374 -18.87 16.77 9.09
CA ASP A 374 -19.60 16.97 10.34
C ASP A 374 -19.53 15.74 11.24
N SER A 375 -19.68 14.52 10.70
CA SER A 375 -19.63 13.29 11.51
C SER A 375 -18.24 13.05 12.08
N ILE A 376 -17.19 13.32 11.32
CA ILE A 376 -15.79 13.21 11.76
C ILE A 376 -15.52 14.27 12.85
N ALA A 377 -15.93 15.53 12.65
CA ALA A 377 -15.76 16.60 13.62
C ALA A 377 -16.48 16.29 14.93
N ALA A 378 -17.73 15.83 14.85
CA ALA A 378 -18.52 15.46 16.03
C ALA A 378 -17.90 14.30 16.82
N GLN A 379 -17.38 13.27 16.10
CA GLN A 379 -16.70 12.16 16.78
C GLN A 379 -15.38 12.58 17.40
N LEU A 380 -14.59 13.44 16.74
CA LEU A 380 -13.36 14.00 17.31
C LEU A 380 -13.64 14.77 18.61
N THR A 381 -14.70 15.59 18.64
CA THR A 381 -15.12 16.32 19.86
C THR A 381 -15.46 15.36 21.00
N LYS A 382 -16.15 14.24 20.71
CA LYS A 382 -16.43 13.20 21.72
C LYS A 382 -15.14 12.57 22.26
N LEU A 383 -14.19 12.23 21.37
CA LEU A 383 -12.92 11.64 21.77
C LEU A 383 -12.05 12.62 22.58
N CYS A 384 -12.06 13.92 22.25
CA CYS A 384 -11.41 14.96 23.06
C CYS A 384 -12.01 14.97 24.48
N THR A 385 -13.33 14.93 24.61
CA THR A 385 -14.03 14.90 25.90
C THR A 385 -13.71 13.64 26.69
N GLU A 386 -13.69 12.48 26.02
CA GLU A 386 -13.31 11.19 26.62
C GLU A 386 -11.90 11.26 27.20
N PHE A 387 -10.94 11.76 26.41
CA PHE A 387 -9.55 11.95 26.87
C PHE A 387 -9.42 12.96 28.01
N GLU A 388 -10.12 14.08 27.97
CA GLU A 388 -10.08 15.09 29.03
C GLU A 388 -10.70 14.59 30.36
N GLY A 389 -11.72 13.75 30.27
CA GLY A 389 -12.33 13.08 31.43
C GLY A 389 -11.47 11.97 32.02
N ASN A 390 -10.65 11.34 31.22
CA ASN A 390 -9.73 10.28 31.64
C ASN A 390 -8.47 10.27 30.75
N LYS A 391 -7.39 10.87 31.24
CA LYS A 391 -6.10 10.95 30.53
C LYS A 391 -5.46 9.58 30.22
N LYS A 392 -5.98 8.50 30.82
CA LYS A 392 -5.64 7.11 30.49
C LYS A 392 -6.67 6.45 29.56
N ALA A 393 -7.65 7.21 29.06
CA ALA A 393 -8.50 6.72 27.99
C ALA A 393 -7.61 6.26 26.84
N GLY A 394 -7.87 5.12 26.25
CA GLY A 394 -7.00 4.53 25.27
C GLY A 394 -6.03 3.46 25.80
N ASP A 395 -5.87 3.32 27.12
CA ASP A 395 -5.17 2.19 27.75
C ASP A 395 -6.13 0.98 27.81
N LYS A 396 -6.39 0.38 26.65
CA LYS A 396 -7.32 -0.74 26.48
C LYS A 396 -6.61 -1.91 25.80
N GLU A 397 -7.00 -3.12 26.16
CA GLU A 397 -6.42 -4.33 25.60
C GLU A 397 -6.72 -4.49 24.10
N SER A 398 -5.75 -5.02 23.38
CA SER A 398 -5.89 -5.43 21.99
C SER A 398 -6.68 -6.74 21.88
N MET A 399 -7.59 -6.82 20.91
CA MET A 399 -8.34 -8.03 20.59
C MET A 399 -7.71 -8.85 19.45
N ALA A 400 -6.68 -8.35 18.80
CA ALA A 400 -6.07 -8.98 17.64
C ALA A 400 -4.66 -9.51 17.92
N ASP A 401 -4.29 -10.58 17.21
CA ASP A 401 -2.95 -11.15 17.21
C ASP A 401 -1.87 -10.26 16.54
N TYR A 402 -2.13 -8.95 16.45
CA TYR A 402 -1.26 -7.97 15.81
C TYR A 402 0.13 -7.92 16.45
N LEU A 403 0.21 -8.23 17.75
CA LEU A 403 1.45 -8.29 18.52
C LEU A 403 2.11 -9.67 18.54
N SER A 404 1.51 -10.69 17.94
CA SER A 404 2.02 -12.07 17.98
C SER A 404 3.41 -12.18 17.34
N GLU A 405 4.26 -13.05 17.91
CA GLU A 405 5.64 -13.32 17.42
C GLU A 405 5.72 -14.48 16.43
N GLY A 406 4.62 -15.17 16.16
CA GLY A 406 4.57 -16.33 15.27
C GLY A 406 4.95 -16.02 13.82
N GLU A 407 5.16 -17.05 13.04
CA GLU A 407 5.36 -16.95 11.59
C GLU A 407 4.17 -16.26 10.92
N GLN A 408 4.46 -15.36 9.99
CA GLN A 408 3.42 -14.58 9.30
C GLN A 408 2.74 -15.39 8.19
N PHE A 409 3.48 -16.28 7.53
CA PHE A 409 3.00 -17.04 6.36
C PHE A 409 2.92 -18.53 6.67
N LEU A 410 2.01 -18.93 7.57
CA LEU A 410 1.85 -20.31 8.01
C LEU A 410 1.55 -21.30 6.88
N PHE A 411 1.01 -20.81 5.76
CA PHE A 411 0.65 -21.59 4.58
C PHE A 411 1.81 -21.81 3.59
N ILE A 412 3.00 -21.27 3.85
CA ILE A 412 4.05 -21.15 2.82
C ILE A 412 4.60 -22.51 2.38
N GLN A 413 4.63 -23.49 3.27
CA GLN A 413 5.03 -24.85 2.92
C GLN A 413 3.99 -25.50 2.00
N GLU A 414 2.71 -25.42 2.34
CA GLU A 414 1.61 -25.92 1.50
C GLU A 414 1.62 -25.26 0.13
N LEU A 415 1.79 -23.93 0.09
CA LEU A 415 1.92 -23.17 -1.15
C LEU A 415 3.07 -23.69 -2.02
N SER A 416 4.25 -23.94 -1.44
CA SER A 416 5.40 -24.51 -2.17
C SER A 416 5.06 -25.88 -2.79
N GLU A 417 4.35 -26.74 -2.07
CA GLU A 417 3.91 -28.03 -2.58
C GLU A 417 2.94 -27.91 -3.78
N LYS A 418 2.08 -26.87 -3.78
CA LYS A 418 1.15 -26.56 -4.88
C LYS A 418 1.83 -26.00 -6.14
N LEU A 419 3.08 -25.61 -6.04
CA LEU A 419 3.87 -25.10 -7.17
C LEU A 419 4.62 -26.21 -7.91
N LYS A 420 4.74 -27.39 -7.34
CA LYS A 420 5.36 -28.57 -7.95
C LYS A 420 4.43 -29.20 -8.96
#